data_5b17265faec163a46396c744e823e68d
#
_entry.id   5b17265faec163a46396c744e823e68d
#
_cell.length_a   1.000
_cell.length_b   1.000
_cell.length_c   1.000
_cell.angle_alpha   90.00
_cell.angle_beta   90.00
_cell.angle_gamma   90.00
#
_symmetry.space_group_name_H-M   'P 1'
#
loop_
_entity.id
_entity.type
_entity.pdbx_description
1 polymer ?
#
loop_
_entity_poly.entity_id
_entity_poly.type
_entity_poly.pdbx_seq_one_letter_code
_entity_poly.pdbx_strand_id
1 'polypeptide(L)' 'MQLYKKYVDVVVMQRKTGELRPLYLCWNDGREYKIDKVLSHSRKESCVGGYGIRYVCIIQGRCRNLFLEKDRWFLESYQP' A
#
# COMPACT_ATOMS: atom_id res chain seq x y z
N MET A 1 12.06 16.30 -2.82
CA MET A 1 11.12 15.56 -3.68
C MET A 1 9.74 15.53 -3.08
N GLN A 2 8.73 15.66 -3.92
CA GLN A 2 7.35 15.69 -3.47
C GLN A 2 6.74 14.29 -3.52
N LEU A 3 5.99 13.95 -2.49
CA LEU A 3 5.19 12.72 -2.44
C LEU A 3 3.75 13.03 -2.82
N TYR A 4 3.13 12.09 -3.51
CA TYR A 4 1.74 12.18 -3.97
C TYR A 4 0.93 11.04 -3.39
N LYS A 5 -0.33 11.29 -3.13
CA LYS A 5 -1.30 10.28 -2.75
C LYS A 5 -1.80 9.60 -4.03
N LYS A 6 -1.43 8.35 -4.22
CA LYS A 6 -1.79 7.59 -5.43
C LYS A 6 -2.68 6.42 -5.04
N TYR A 7 -3.96 6.47 -5.41
CA TYR A 7 -4.84 5.32 -5.22
C TYR A 7 -4.44 4.21 -6.20
N VAL A 8 -4.42 2.99 -5.71
CA VAL A 8 -3.98 1.82 -6.48
C VAL A 8 -4.90 0.64 -6.21
N ASP A 9 -4.96 -0.26 -7.18
CA ASP A 9 -5.61 -1.54 -6.98
C ASP A 9 -4.63 -2.50 -6.31
N VAL A 10 -5.13 -3.30 -5.39
CA VAL A 10 -4.30 -4.23 -4.63
C VAL A 10 -4.98 -5.59 -4.57
N VAL A 11 -4.23 -6.63 -4.88
CA VAL A 11 -4.69 -7.99 -4.65
C VAL A 11 -4.40 -8.32 -3.20
N VAL A 12 -5.42 -8.69 -2.46
CA VAL A 12 -5.30 -8.97 -1.02
C VAL A 12 -5.76 -10.38 -0.71
N MET A 13 -5.19 -10.94 0.35
CA MET A 13 -5.72 -12.13 0.98
C MET A 13 -6.42 -11.70 2.26
N GLN A 14 -7.71 -12.02 2.38
CA GLN A 14 -8.41 -11.83 3.63
C GLN A 14 -8.29 -13.12 4.45
N ARG A 15 -7.69 -13.00 5.61
CA ARG A 15 -7.56 -14.13 6.51
C ARG A 15 -8.89 -14.39 7.23
N LYS A 16 -9.08 -15.61 7.70
CA LYS A 16 -10.27 -15.97 8.46
C LYS A 16 -10.47 -15.14 9.73
N THR A 17 -9.41 -14.48 10.18
CA THR A 17 -9.45 -13.54 11.32
C THR A 17 -10.00 -12.17 10.93
N GLY A 18 -10.20 -11.91 9.63
CA GLY A 18 -10.60 -10.62 9.09
C GLY A 18 -9.44 -9.73 8.66
N GLU A 19 -8.21 -10.07 9.02
CA GLU A 19 -7.03 -9.30 8.64
C GLU A 19 -6.81 -9.36 7.12
N LEU A 20 -6.49 -8.23 6.51
CA LEU A 20 -6.15 -8.13 5.10
C LEU A 20 -4.63 -8.11 4.93
N ARG A 21 -4.13 -8.95 4.04
CA ARG A 21 -2.71 -9.01 3.69
C ARG A 21 -2.54 -8.65 2.23
N PRO A 22 -1.87 -7.53 1.91
CA PRO A 22 -1.62 -7.16 0.52
C PRO A 22 -0.60 -8.11 -0.11
N LEU A 23 -0.90 -8.58 -1.33
CA LEU A 23 -0.05 -9.54 -2.04
C LEU A 23 0.59 -8.94 -3.29
N TYR A 24 -0.18 -8.15 -4.05
CA TYR A 24 0.29 -7.53 -5.29
C TYR A 24 -0.26 -6.12 -5.40
N LEU A 25 0.58 -5.23 -5.89
CA LEU A 25 0.22 -3.86 -6.25
C LEU A 25 -0.03 -3.82 -7.75
N CYS A 26 -1.21 -3.34 -8.16
CA CYS A 26 -1.55 -3.20 -9.57
C CYS A 26 -1.40 -1.73 -9.98
N TRP A 27 -0.42 -1.46 -10.83
CA TRP A 27 -0.15 -0.10 -11.26
C TRP A 27 -1.04 0.28 -12.44
N ASN A 28 -1.24 1.59 -12.65
CA ASN A 28 -2.14 2.09 -13.69
C ASN A 28 -1.71 1.79 -15.13
N ASP A 29 -0.47 1.35 -15.34
CA ASP A 29 0.02 0.90 -16.64
C ASP A 29 -0.24 -0.59 -16.91
N GLY A 30 -0.96 -1.26 -16.03
CA GLY A 30 -1.28 -2.68 -16.13
C GLY A 30 -0.24 -3.61 -15.52
N ARG A 31 0.87 -3.08 -15.02
CA ARG A 31 1.89 -3.90 -14.38
C ARG A 31 1.46 -4.27 -12.97
N GLU A 32 1.81 -5.49 -12.58
CA GLU A 32 1.63 -5.97 -11.21
C GLU A 32 2.98 -6.14 -10.56
N TYR A 33 3.08 -5.66 -9.33
CA TYR A 33 4.30 -5.77 -8.54
C TYR A 33 4.01 -6.60 -7.31
N LYS A 34 4.75 -7.67 -7.14
CA LYS A 34 4.62 -8.52 -5.96
C LYS A 34 5.09 -7.75 -4.73
N ILE A 35 4.31 -7.84 -3.66
CA ILE A 35 4.72 -7.35 -2.35
C ILE A 35 5.55 -8.46 -1.71
N ASP A 36 6.87 -8.28 -1.71
CA ASP A 36 7.78 -9.33 -1.28
C ASP A 36 7.69 -9.60 0.21
N LYS A 37 7.46 -8.52 0.98
CA LYS A 37 7.40 -8.64 2.43
C LYS A 37 6.59 -7.49 3.02
N VAL A 38 5.81 -7.77 4.05
CA VAL A 38 5.18 -6.77 4.90
C VAL A 38 5.97 -6.74 6.21
N LEU A 39 6.64 -5.62 6.47
CA LEU A 39 7.49 -5.48 7.66
C LEU A 39 6.67 -5.18 8.91
N SER A 40 5.64 -4.36 8.75
CA SER A 40 4.78 -3.98 9.87
C SER A 40 3.49 -3.37 9.34
N HIS A 41 2.48 -3.28 10.22
CA HIS A 41 1.27 -2.53 9.93
C HIS A 41 0.75 -1.88 11.21
N SER A 42 0.24 -0.66 11.08
CA SER A 42 -0.30 0.11 12.21
C SER A 42 -1.14 1.27 11.69
N ARG A 43 -2.02 1.80 12.55
CA ARG A 43 -2.79 2.99 12.19
C ARG A 43 -1.86 4.20 12.18
N LYS A 44 -1.88 4.93 11.06
CA LYS A 44 -1.01 6.10 10.88
C LYS A 44 -1.66 7.11 9.94
N GLU A 45 -1.31 8.38 10.15
CA GLU A 45 -1.56 9.41 9.16
C GLU A 45 -0.50 9.33 8.05
N SER A 46 -0.92 9.61 6.82
CA SER A 46 0.00 9.72 5.70
C SER A 46 0.50 11.14 5.58
N CYS A 47 1.75 11.31 5.18
CA CYS A 47 2.34 12.62 4.90
C CYS A 47 1.73 13.30 3.67
N VAL A 48 1.00 12.55 2.86
CA VAL A 48 0.30 13.09 1.67
C VAL A 48 -1.20 13.32 1.93
N GLY A 49 -1.62 13.25 3.22
CA GLY A 49 -3.01 13.36 3.63
C GLY A 49 -3.66 11.98 3.73
N GLY A 50 -4.73 11.91 4.52
CA GLY A 50 -5.43 10.67 4.76
C GLY A 50 -4.92 9.93 5.98
N TYR A 51 -5.75 9.01 6.45
CA TYR A 51 -5.49 8.22 7.65
C TYR A 51 -5.97 6.81 7.40
N GLY A 52 -5.16 5.85 7.79
CA GLY A 52 -5.54 4.46 7.61
C GLY A 52 -4.56 3.53 8.28
N ILE A 53 -4.58 2.28 7.83
CA ILE A 53 -3.61 1.29 8.26
C ILE A 53 -2.42 1.36 7.31
N ARG A 54 -1.27 1.73 7.84
CA ARG A 54 -0.03 1.78 7.07
C ARG A 54 0.63 0.41 7.09
N TYR A 55 0.83 -0.15 5.91
CA TYR A 55 1.62 -1.35 5.70
C TYR A 55 2.98 -0.93 5.16
N VAL A 56 4.03 -1.19 5.93
CA VAL A 56 5.39 -0.96 5.47
C VAL A 56 5.83 -2.19 4.71
N CYS A 57 6.02 -2.04 3.40
CA CYS A 57 6.22 -3.15 2.49
C CYS A 57 7.57 -3.06 1.79
N ILE A 58 8.11 -4.21 1.42
CA ILE A 58 9.23 -4.29 0.48
C ILE A 58 8.64 -4.68 -0.88
N ILE A 59 8.85 -3.80 -1.87
CA ILE A 59 8.41 -4.00 -3.25
C ILE A 59 9.60 -3.70 -4.15
N GLN A 60 10.03 -4.68 -4.92
CA GLN A 60 11.22 -4.56 -5.78
C GLN A 60 12.46 -4.07 -5.02
N GLY A 61 12.67 -4.61 -3.83
CA GLY A 61 13.82 -4.27 -3.00
C GLY A 61 13.76 -2.91 -2.34
N ARG A 62 12.65 -2.18 -2.48
CA ARG A 62 12.46 -0.86 -1.89
C ARG A 62 11.39 -0.87 -0.82
N CYS A 63 11.62 -0.12 0.24
CA CYS A 63 10.65 0.07 1.30
C CYS A 63 9.60 1.08 0.85
N ARG A 64 8.32 0.69 0.88
CA ARG A 64 7.21 1.55 0.46
C ARG A 64 6.11 1.51 1.51
N ASN A 65 5.43 2.65 1.64
CA ASN A 65 4.27 2.77 2.54
C ASN A 65 2.98 2.63 1.73
N LEU A 66 2.23 1.58 2.02
CA LEU A 66 0.95 1.29 1.41
C LEU A 66 -0.12 1.45 2.48
N PHE A 67 -1.15 2.24 2.20
CA PHE A 67 -2.20 2.55 3.16
C PHE A 67 -3.53 1.96 2.75
N LEU A 68 -4.20 1.34 3.71
CA LEU A 68 -5.60 0.97 3.59
C LEU A 68 -6.43 2.05 4.28
N GLU A 69 -7.13 2.86 3.49
CA GLU A 69 -8.01 3.94 3.94
C GLU A 69 -9.46 3.51 3.72
N LYS A 70 -10.13 3.09 4.79
CA LYS A 70 -11.48 2.49 4.71
C LYS A 70 -11.47 1.26 3.81
N ASP A 71 -11.96 1.40 2.59
CA ASP A 71 -12.06 0.30 1.62
C ASP A 71 -11.16 0.50 0.39
N ARG A 72 -10.26 1.48 0.43
CA ARG A 72 -9.38 1.79 -0.69
C ARG A 72 -7.92 1.79 -0.25
N TRP A 73 -7.05 1.48 -1.20
CA TRP A 73 -5.62 1.46 -0.99
C TRP A 73 -4.97 2.63 -1.70
N PHE A 74 -3.99 3.25 -1.05
CA PHE A 74 -3.16 4.26 -1.71
C PHE A 74 -1.71 4.09 -1.32
N LEU A 75 -0.86 4.59 -2.20
CA LEU A 75 0.59 4.56 -2.04
C LEU A 75 1.10 6.00 -1.92
N GLU A 76 2.09 6.19 -1.06
CA GLU A 76 2.88 7.42 -1.09
C GLU A 76 3.88 7.28 -2.23
N SER A 77 3.71 8.07 -3.28
CA SER A 77 4.44 7.91 -4.54
C SER A 77 5.19 9.18 -4.89
N TYR A 78 6.37 9.02 -5.49
CA TYR A 78 7.11 10.14 -6.07
C TYR A 78 6.61 10.49 -7.47
N GLN A 79 5.68 9.71 -8.01
CA GLN A 79 5.04 9.95 -9.31
C GLN A 79 3.57 10.29 -9.10
N PRO A 80 3.09 11.38 -9.72
CA PRO A 80 1.67 11.75 -9.60
C PRO A 80 0.72 10.74 -10.25
#